data_e25afb3156ddac3426174e9337f24997
#
_entry.id   e25afb3156ddac3426174e9337f24997
#
_cell.length_a   1.000
_cell.length_b   1.000
_cell.length_c   1.000
_cell.angle_alpha   90.00
_cell.angle_beta   90.00
_cell.angle_gamma   90.00
#
_symmetry.space_group_name_H-M   'P 1'
#
loop_
_entity.id
_entity.type
_entity.pdbx_description
1 polymer ?
#
loop_
_entity_poly.entity_id
_entity_poly.type
_entity_poly.pdbx_seq_one_letter_code
_entity_poly.pdbx_strand_id
1 'polypeptide(L)'
;MKFILILLFIFTPIAFGSMEIWAFSLMELGILLLIILWTIQNLVRSSELEVRSLKFEILMIWLFLILVFFQMIPFPAGVAKVLSPKTYEIRQSLANAIPQSAIHNPQFPISFVPFITKIEFYKWLTLTAFFLFSLHWKYFGDEFRITRQLIIVIFITGVFESLYGMFEFLSGHQHILYLGGISAVTGTFINRNYFAGYLLMVIPLSMGFFFSREALHARRFEGWQQRLSSLDGKTLLIGFGIIVMILGLLFSASRMGILSLLLSFTLISILFKTPQRGKGFSKTTILILGLALLWALWIGLDAVIGRFFNVSEDLRWRWTTWEDTFKVVKDFPILGTGLGTFSQICPTYKSFHMRRFVSHAENDFLQLASEVGLTGVGILFILFIFLFVRAISGIRSMSITDSGRYIGIGGLVGILALMFHSMVERNLQVPANAFLFTFLWAFVLKTSTLRPGAKVIRGD
;
A
#
# COMPACT_ATOMS: atom_id res chain seq x y z
N MET A 1 -3.95 21.08 9.69
CA MET A 1 -3.27 19.81 9.40
C MET A 1 -4.16 18.58 9.62
N LYS A 2 -4.71 18.32 10.84
CA LYS A 2 -5.57 17.16 11.10
C LYS A 2 -6.75 17.03 10.12
N PHE A 3 -7.46 18.12 9.87
CA PHE A 3 -8.60 18.13 8.95
C PHE A 3 -8.18 17.75 7.51
N ILE A 4 -7.07 18.31 7.02
CA ILE A 4 -6.54 17.99 5.69
C ILE A 4 -6.16 16.51 5.59
N LEU A 5 -5.52 15.96 6.65
CA LEU A 5 -5.15 14.56 6.68
C LEU A 5 -6.39 13.64 6.68
N ILE A 6 -7.42 13.96 7.44
CA ILE A 6 -8.71 13.26 7.42
C ILE A 6 -9.33 13.32 6.02
N LEU A 7 -9.35 14.50 5.41
CA LEU A 7 -9.88 14.68 4.06
C LEU A 7 -9.11 13.84 3.04
N LEU A 8 -7.79 13.76 3.14
CA LEU A 8 -6.97 12.92 2.25
C LEU A 8 -7.29 11.42 2.41
N PHE A 9 -7.49 10.92 3.64
CA PHE A 9 -7.86 9.51 3.85
C PHE A 9 -9.25 9.17 3.29
N ILE A 10 -10.16 10.12 3.23
CA ILE A 10 -11.48 9.95 2.62
C ILE A 10 -11.38 10.11 1.10
N PHE A 11 -10.74 11.18 0.65
CA PHE A 11 -10.67 11.56 -0.76
C PHE A 11 -9.92 10.54 -1.62
N THR A 12 -8.75 10.08 -1.16
CA THR A 12 -7.86 9.25 -2.01
C THR A 12 -8.51 7.95 -2.49
N PRO A 13 -9.21 7.14 -1.67
CA PRO A 13 -9.92 5.98 -2.19
C PRO A 13 -11.17 6.37 -3.01
N ILE A 14 -12.01 7.31 -2.51
CA ILE A 14 -13.28 7.67 -3.15
C ILE A 14 -13.08 8.27 -4.55
N ALA A 15 -12.00 9.02 -4.75
CA ALA A 15 -11.66 9.59 -6.06
C ALA A 15 -10.96 8.56 -6.97
N PHE A 16 -11.62 7.44 -7.25
CA PHE A 16 -11.13 6.35 -8.11
C PHE A 16 -9.78 5.76 -7.69
N GLY A 17 -9.49 5.71 -6.38
CA GLY A 17 -8.17 5.33 -5.88
C GLY A 17 -7.08 6.34 -6.22
N SER A 18 -7.47 7.58 -6.56
CA SER A 18 -6.61 8.66 -7.07
C SER A 18 -5.84 8.27 -8.34
N MET A 19 -6.39 7.38 -9.18
CA MET A 19 -5.78 6.96 -10.45
C MET A 19 -5.93 8.01 -11.56
N GLU A 20 -6.99 8.82 -11.53
CA GLU A 20 -7.21 9.90 -12.46
C GLU A 20 -6.24 11.06 -12.19
N ILE A 21 -5.74 11.71 -13.25
CA ILE A 21 -4.70 12.75 -13.15
C ILE A 21 -5.14 13.87 -12.19
N TRP A 22 -6.41 14.31 -12.28
CA TRP A 22 -6.94 15.37 -11.40
C TRP A 22 -6.95 14.94 -9.92
N ALA A 23 -7.34 13.69 -9.64
CA ALA A 23 -7.42 13.16 -8.30
C ALA A 23 -6.03 12.94 -7.70
N PHE A 24 -5.10 12.43 -8.49
CA PHE A 24 -3.70 12.30 -8.13
C PHE A 24 -3.07 13.68 -7.81
N SER A 25 -3.27 14.68 -8.68
CA SER A 25 -2.75 16.04 -8.48
C SER A 25 -3.31 16.68 -7.20
N LEU A 26 -4.61 16.51 -6.91
CA LEU A 26 -5.21 17.00 -5.67
C LEU A 26 -4.66 16.30 -4.43
N MET A 27 -4.38 15.00 -4.49
CA MET A 27 -3.71 14.27 -3.42
C MET A 27 -2.32 14.85 -3.16
N GLU A 28 -1.50 15.05 -4.20
CA GLU A 28 -0.15 15.62 -4.05
C GLU A 28 -0.20 17.06 -3.49
N LEU A 29 -1.08 17.91 -4.00
CA LEU A 29 -1.28 19.26 -3.48
C LEU A 29 -1.71 19.26 -2.00
N GLY A 30 -2.60 18.35 -1.61
CA GLY A 30 -3.01 18.19 -0.22
C GLY A 30 -1.85 17.76 0.69
N ILE A 31 -0.99 16.85 0.22
CA ILE A 31 0.21 16.45 0.95
C ILE A 31 1.21 17.61 1.04
N LEU A 32 1.45 18.34 -0.04
CA LEU A 32 2.35 19.50 -0.05
C LEU A 32 1.86 20.58 0.92
N LEU A 33 0.55 20.87 0.92
CA LEU A 33 -0.05 21.79 1.88
C LEU A 33 0.18 21.35 3.34
N LEU A 34 0.03 20.04 3.64
CA LEU A 34 0.35 19.49 4.97
C LEU A 34 1.80 19.74 5.35
N ILE A 35 2.73 19.51 4.43
CA ILE A 35 4.16 19.68 4.66
C ILE A 35 4.50 21.15 4.91
N ILE A 36 3.96 22.06 4.09
CA ILE A 36 4.17 23.51 4.24
C ILE A 36 3.67 23.97 5.62
N LEU A 37 2.44 23.61 6.00
CA LEU A 37 1.86 23.98 7.30
C LEU A 37 2.66 23.38 8.46
N TRP A 38 3.16 22.17 8.34
CA TRP A 38 4.00 21.51 9.33
C TRP A 38 5.35 22.20 9.48
N THR A 39 6.00 22.55 8.37
CA THR A 39 7.27 23.28 8.37
C THR A 39 7.11 24.66 9.02
N ILE A 40 6.08 25.42 8.64
CA ILE A 40 5.77 26.73 9.26
C ILE A 40 5.55 26.56 10.77
N GLN A 41 4.78 25.57 11.19
CA GLN A 41 4.54 25.32 12.61
C GLN A 41 5.82 25.01 13.39
N ASN A 42 6.74 24.23 12.81
CA ASN A 42 8.01 23.89 13.44
C ASN A 42 8.96 25.09 13.52
N LEU A 43 9.00 25.92 12.48
CA LEU A 43 9.79 27.16 12.47
C LEU A 43 9.32 28.14 13.55
N VAL A 44 8.01 28.34 13.68
CA VAL A 44 7.43 29.26 14.69
C VAL A 44 7.64 28.75 16.11
N ARG A 45 7.62 27.44 16.35
CA ARG A 45 7.73 26.85 17.68
C ARG A 45 9.15 26.58 18.15
N SER A 46 10.17 26.84 17.34
CA SER A 46 11.58 26.50 17.61
C SER A 46 11.75 25.10 18.22
N SER A 47 10.88 24.16 17.82
CA SER A 47 10.90 22.80 18.33
C SER A 47 12.08 22.08 17.69
N GLU A 48 13.04 21.64 18.49
CA GLU A 48 14.05 20.68 18.01
C GLU A 48 13.33 19.48 17.40
N LEU A 49 13.54 19.27 16.12
CA LEU A 49 13.15 18.03 15.45
C LEU A 49 13.95 16.92 16.12
N GLU A 50 13.40 16.23 17.10
CA GLU A 50 13.97 14.97 17.58
C GLU A 50 14.00 13.99 16.42
N VAL A 51 15.06 14.10 15.61
CA VAL A 51 15.40 13.10 14.58
C VAL A 51 15.88 11.87 15.34
N ARG A 52 14.94 11.14 15.95
CA ARG A 52 15.22 9.84 16.53
C ARG A 52 15.81 8.96 15.43
N SER A 53 17.05 8.60 15.60
CA SER A 53 17.86 7.50 15.04
C SER A 53 17.34 6.69 13.82
N LEU A 54 16.67 7.33 12.86
CA LEU A 54 16.30 6.78 11.55
C LEU A 54 17.30 7.20 10.47
N LYS A 55 18.54 7.50 10.86
CA LYS A 55 19.56 8.01 9.94
C LYS A 55 19.83 7.08 8.77
N PHE A 56 19.79 5.76 9.03
CA PHE A 56 20.06 4.77 8.00
C PHE A 56 18.88 4.64 7.03
N GLU A 57 17.65 4.59 7.54
CA GLU A 57 16.44 4.49 6.72
C GLU A 57 16.25 5.73 5.84
N ILE A 58 16.52 6.91 6.40
CA ILE A 58 16.53 8.18 5.66
C ILE A 58 17.62 8.17 4.58
N LEU A 59 18.81 7.66 4.90
CA LEU A 59 19.89 7.50 3.92
C LEU A 59 19.47 6.60 2.77
N MET A 60 18.86 5.45 3.04
CA MET A 60 18.38 4.53 1.99
C MET A 60 17.33 5.18 1.09
N ILE A 61 16.39 5.93 1.66
CA ILE A 61 15.39 6.67 0.89
C ILE A 61 16.07 7.71 -0.03
N TRP A 62 17.04 8.47 0.50
CA TRP A 62 17.77 9.45 -0.30
C TRP A 62 18.61 8.78 -1.39
N LEU A 63 19.26 7.65 -1.10
CA LEU A 63 20.00 6.89 -2.12
C LEU A 63 19.09 6.44 -3.25
N PHE A 64 17.88 5.99 -2.93
CA PHE A 64 16.90 5.64 -3.96
C PHE A 64 16.47 6.85 -4.80
N LEU A 65 16.13 7.97 -4.16
CA LEU A 65 15.76 9.20 -4.88
C LEU A 65 16.92 9.74 -5.73
N ILE A 66 18.15 9.68 -5.23
CA ILE A 66 19.36 10.06 -5.99
C ILE A 66 19.54 9.14 -7.20
N LEU A 67 19.31 7.83 -7.04
CA LEU A 67 19.37 6.89 -8.16
C LEU A 67 18.34 7.24 -9.25
N VAL A 68 17.10 7.53 -8.87
CA VAL A 68 16.05 7.92 -9.83
C VAL A 68 16.38 9.25 -10.49
N PHE A 69 16.91 10.22 -9.72
CA PHE A 69 17.37 11.49 -10.28
C PHE A 69 18.51 11.27 -11.28
N PHE A 70 19.48 10.39 -10.94
CA PHE A 70 20.60 10.04 -11.79
C PHE A 70 20.15 9.42 -13.13
N GLN A 71 19.07 8.64 -13.15
CA GLN A 71 18.52 8.10 -14.41
C GLN A 71 18.08 9.18 -15.41
N MET A 72 17.75 10.38 -14.95
CA MET A 72 17.29 11.49 -15.81
C MET A 72 18.44 12.33 -16.37
N ILE A 73 19.63 12.23 -15.80
CA ILE A 73 20.79 13.04 -16.22
C ILE A 73 21.23 12.61 -17.60
N PRO A 74 21.40 13.56 -18.54
CA PRO A 74 21.98 13.28 -19.85
C PRO A 74 23.49 13.05 -19.73
N PHE A 75 23.96 11.90 -20.21
CA PHE A 75 25.38 11.53 -20.18
C PHE A 75 26.02 11.63 -21.57
N PRO A 76 27.35 11.89 -21.62
CA PRO A 76 28.13 11.69 -22.84
C PRO A 76 28.06 10.24 -23.31
N ALA A 77 28.11 9.99 -24.62
CA ALA A 77 27.99 8.68 -25.24
C ALA A 77 28.88 7.59 -24.61
N GLY A 78 30.15 7.93 -24.31
CA GLY A 78 31.09 7.00 -23.67
C GLY A 78 30.66 6.54 -22.28
N VAL A 79 30.11 7.45 -21.48
CA VAL A 79 29.61 7.14 -20.12
C VAL A 79 28.33 6.32 -20.20
N ALA A 80 27.38 6.70 -21.08
CA ALA A 80 26.13 6.00 -21.27
C ALA A 80 26.35 4.55 -21.76
N LYS A 81 27.33 4.33 -22.63
CA LYS A 81 27.72 2.99 -23.12
C LYS A 81 28.21 2.07 -22.00
N VAL A 82 28.87 2.61 -20.98
CA VAL A 82 29.35 1.83 -19.83
C VAL A 82 28.22 1.60 -18.80
N LEU A 83 27.44 2.63 -18.51
CA LEU A 83 26.40 2.56 -17.48
C LEU A 83 25.17 1.75 -17.89
N SER A 84 24.75 1.86 -19.15
CA SER A 84 23.60 1.16 -19.72
C SER A 84 23.82 0.87 -21.21
N PRO A 85 24.60 -0.17 -21.54
CA PRO A 85 24.99 -0.48 -22.94
C PRO A 85 23.76 -0.61 -23.85
N LYS A 86 22.71 -1.27 -23.38
CA LYS A 86 21.49 -1.51 -24.15
C LYS A 86 20.69 -0.23 -24.42
N THR A 87 20.58 0.66 -23.43
CA THR A 87 19.97 1.99 -23.63
C THR A 87 20.76 2.77 -24.69
N TYR A 88 22.08 2.75 -24.61
CA TYR A 88 22.94 3.39 -25.60
C TYR A 88 22.71 2.84 -27.01
N GLU A 89 22.71 1.51 -27.18
CA GLU A 89 22.47 0.83 -28.47
C GLU A 89 21.13 1.24 -29.08
N ILE A 90 20.03 1.16 -28.30
CA ILE A 90 18.69 1.50 -28.78
C ILE A 90 18.61 3.00 -29.16
N ARG A 91 19.14 3.88 -28.34
CA ARG A 91 19.12 5.33 -28.66
C ARG A 91 19.98 5.66 -29.87
N GLN A 92 21.11 5.01 -30.03
CA GLN A 92 21.96 5.20 -31.18
C GLN A 92 21.28 4.72 -32.47
N SER A 93 20.59 3.56 -32.44
CA SER A 93 19.83 3.08 -33.59
C SER A 93 18.69 4.02 -33.96
N LEU A 94 17.99 4.59 -32.98
CA LEU A 94 16.96 5.60 -33.21
C LEU A 94 17.53 6.90 -33.79
N ALA A 95 18.66 7.36 -33.24
CA ALA A 95 19.35 8.56 -33.74
C ALA A 95 19.81 8.38 -35.20
N ASN A 96 20.28 7.19 -35.58
CA ASN A 96 20.69 6.88 -36.95
C ASN A 96 19.50 6.80 -37.93
N ALA A 97 18.29 6.50 -37.42
CA ALA A 97 17.06 6.42 -38.23
C ALA A 97 16.44 7.83 -38.50
N ILE A 98 16.90 8.87 -37.80
CA ILE A 98 16.42 10.25 -37.97
C ILE A 98 17.45 11.05 -38.79
N PRO A 99 17.03 11.92 -39.73
CA PRO A 99 17.97 12.74 -40.50
C PRO A 99 18.94 13.52 -39.60
N GLN A 100 20.23 13.44 -39.88
CA GLN A 100 21.31 14.05 -39.06
C GLN A 100 21.16 15.56 -38.84
N SER A 101 20.43 16.25 -39.73
CA SER A 101 20.12 17.67 -39.60
C SER A 101 19.20 18.04 -38.43
N ALA A 102 18.50 17.03 -37.86
CA ALA A 102 17.53 17.24 -36.76
C ALA A 102 18.13 16.99 -35.36
N ILE A 103 19.33 16.43 -35.24
CA ILE A 103 19.91 16.06 -33.96
C ILE A 103 21.27 16.77 -33.79
N HIS A 104 21.23 17.93 -33.11
CA HIS A 104 22.44 18.53 -32.58
C HIS A 104 22.76 17.96 -31.21
N ASN A 105 23.86 17.22 -31.09
CA ASN A 105 24.41 16.70 -29.84
C ASN A 105 23.49 15.67 -29.12
N PRO A 106 23.45 14.38 -29.51
CA PRO A 106 22.60 13.38 -28.90
C PRO A 106 22.99 13.16 -27.44
N GLN A 107 22.08 13.46 -26.54
CA GLN A 107 22.21 13.21 -25.11
C GLN A 107 21.66 11.82 -24.78
N PHE A 108 22.34 11.10 -23.91
CA PHE A 108 22.01 9.71 -23.56
C PHE A 108 21.64 9.56 -22.08
N PRO A 109 20.44 10.01 -21.63
CA PRO A 109 19.98 9.67 -20.29
C PRO A 109 19.72 8.17 -20.20
N ILE A 110 19.84 7.63 -18.99
CA ILE A 110 19.55 6.20 -18.72
C ILE A 110 18.06 5.93 -18.90
N SER A 111 17.22 6.83 -18.37
CA SER A 111 15.76 6.73 -18.56
C SER A 111 15.39 6.84 -20.04
N PHE A 112 14.54 5.89 -20.51
CA PHE A 112 13.98 5.91 -21.86
C PHE A 112 13.15 7.18 -22.12
N VAL A 113 12.38 7.62 -21.10
CA VAL A 113 11.54 8.82 -21.17
C VAL A 113 11.76 9.64 -19.89
N PRO A 114 12.78 10.52 -19.83
CA PRO A 114 13.11 11.29 -18.63
C PRO A 114 11.95 12.11 -18.06
N PHE A 115 11.01 12.54 -18.92
CA PHE A 115 9.81 13.25 -18.49
C PHE A 115 8.90 12.40 -17.61
N ILE A 116 8.69 11.12 -17.96
CA ILE A 116 7.89 10.17 -17.15
C ILE A 116 8.60 9.87 -15.83
N THR A 117 9.91 9.62 -15.90
CA THR A 117 10.73 9.39 -14.70
C THR A 117 10.69 10.60 -13.76
N LYS A 118 10.63 11.83 -14.29
CA LYS A 118 10.48 13.05 -13.50
C LYS A 118 9.12 13.10 -12.76
N ILE A 119 8.04 12.70 -13.40
CA ILE A 119 6.72 12.62 -12.76
C ILE A 119 6.73 11.60 -11.62
N GLU A 120 7.26 10.40 -11.89
CA GLU A 120 7.40 9.37 -10.87
C GLU A 120 8.34 9.78 -9.73
N PHE A 121 9.42 10.47 -10.04
CA PHE A 121 10.32 11.04 -9.03
C PHE A 121 9.59 11.99 -8.09
N TYR A 122 8.74 12.89 -8.59
CA TYR A 122 7.94 13.78 -7.76
C TYR A 122 6.91 13.04 -6.91
N LYS A 123 6.28 12.00 -7.43
CA LYS A 123 5.40 11.11 -6.66
C LYS A 123 6.14 10.47 -5.48
N TRP A 124 7.30 9.89 -5.73
CA TRP A 124 8.13 9.28 -4.66
C TRP A 124 8.63 10.31 -3.66
N LEU A 125 9.03 11.49 -4.12
CA LEU A 125 9.45 12.61 -3.25
C LEU A 125 8.28 13.06 -2.34
N THR A 126 7.07 13.19 -2.89
CA THR A 126 5.87 13.56 -2.15
C THR A 126 5.50 12.51 -1.11
N LEU A 127 5.53 11.22 -1.46
CA LEU A 127 5.29 10.11 -0.53
C LEU A 127 6.38 10.04 0.56
N THR A 128 7.65 10.29 0.21
CA THR A 128 8.75 10.38 1.17
C THR A 128 8.53 11.51 2.16
N ALA A 129 8.18 12.70 1.67
CA ALA A 129 7.87 13.83 2.52
C ALA A 129 6.65 13.57 3.42
N PHE A 130 5.64 12.87 2.90
CA PHE A 130 4.48 12.42 3.69
C PHE A 130 4.86 11.39 4.75
N PHE A 131 5.77 10.45 4.44
CA PHE A 131 6.32 9.51 5.40
C PHE A 131 7.00 10.23 6.56
N LEU A 132 7.90 11.17 6.25
CA LEU A 132 8.63 11.96 7.24
C LEU A 132 7.68 12.83 8.08
N PHE A 133 6.72 13.49 7.44
CA PHE A 133 5.66 14.22 8.13
C PHE A 133 4.90 13.29 9.09
N SER A 134 4.42 12.15 8.60
CA SER A 134 3.64 11.19 9.37
C SER A 134 4.41 10.63 10.56
N LEU A 135 5.72 10.46 10.41
CA LEU A 135 6.61 9.97 11.45
C LEU A 135 6.87 11.00 12.55
N HIS A 136 7.07 12.27 12.17
CA HIS A 136 7.49 13.33 13.10
C HIS A 136 6.34 14.19 13.60
N TRP A 137 5.19 14.18 12.93
CA TRP A 137 4.05 14.93 13.42
C TRP A 137 3.61 14.36 14.78
N LYS A 138 3.51 15.23 15.78
CA LYS A 138 3.17 14.83 17.16
C LYS A 138 1.70 14.41 17.23
N TYR A 139 1.38 13.17 16.89
CA TYR A 139 0.03 12.64 17.07
C TYR A 139 -0.21 12.05 18.45
N PHE A 140 0.81 11.97 19.25
CA PHE A 140 0.84 11.12 20.41
C PHE A 140 1.10 11.93 21.70
N GLY A 141 0.34 12.80 22.10
CA GLY A 141 0.36 13.48 23.38
C GLY A 141 -1.07 13.38 23.90
N ASP A 142 -1.90 14.22 23.63
CA ASP A 142 -3.35 14.04 23.45
C ASP A 142 -3.65 13.23 22.13
N GLU A 143 -2.81 12.63 21.62
CA GLU A 143 -2.22 12.02 20.46
C GLU A 143 -2.84 10.67 20.20
N PHE A 144 -3.02 9.83 21.19
CA PHE A 144 -3.78 8.58 21.08
C PHE A 144 -5.20 8.89 20.59
N ARG A 145 -5.75 10.05 20.96
CA ARG A 145 -7.03 10.53 20.48
C ARG A 145 -7.01 10.81 18.97
N ILE A 146 -5.99 11.48 18.45
CA ILE A 146 -5.89 11.80 17.01
C ILE A 146 -5.63 10.54 16.21
N THR A 147 -4.72 9.68 16.65
CA THR A 147 -4.45 8.38 16.04
C THR A 147 -5.71 7.53 15.95
N ARG A 148 -6.46 7.42 17.05
CA ARG A 148 -7.73 6.71 17.07
C ARG A 148 -8.73 7.29 16.07
N GLN A 149 -8.79 8.63 15.93
CA GLN A 149 -9.66 9.26 14.96
C GLN A 149 -9.27 8.93 13.51
N LEU A 150 -7.96 8.91 13.18
CA LEU A 150 -7.49 8.52 11.85
C LEU A 150 -7.82 7.06 11.54
N ILE A 151 -7.62 6.15 12.50
CA ILE A 151 -7.99 4.74 12.32
C ILE A 151 -9.49 4.58 12.10
N ILE A 152 -10.31 5.33 12.85
CA ILE A 152 -11.77 5.33 12.68
C ILE A 152 -12.15 5.87 11.29
N VAL A 153 -11.50 6.93 10.80
CA VAL A 153 -11.73 7.46 9.45
C VAL A 153 -11.38 6.42 8.40
N ILE A 154 -10.19 5.80 8.47
CA ILE A 154 -9.76 4.74 7.55
C ILE A 154 -10.76 3.56 7.57
N PHE A 155 -11.19 3.15 8.77
CA PHE A 155 -12.19 2.10 8.96
C PHE A 155 -13.54 2.46 8.31
N ILE A 156 -14.08 3.66 8.58
CA ILE A 156 -15.36 4.11 8.01
C ILE A 156 -15.27 4.18 6.49
N THR A 157 -14.16 4.69 5.95
CA THR A 157 -13.94 4.74 4.51
C THR A 157 -13.90 3.33 3.89
N GLY A 158 -13.22 2.37 4.53
CA GLY A 158 -13.20 0.98 4.07
C GLY A 158 -14.58 0.31 4.11
N VAL A 159 -15.38 0.58 5.15
CA VAL A 159 -16.77 0.11 5.24
C VAL A 159 -17.64 0.74 4.15
N PHE A 160 -17.51 2.05 3.94
CA PHE A 160 -18.21 2.77 2.87
C PHE A 160 -17.88 2.19 1.49
N GLU A 161 -16.60 2.03 1.17
CA GLU A 161 -16.14 1.45 -0.09
C GLU A 161 -16.74 0.04 -0.34
N SER A 162 -16.81 -0.77 0.73
CA SER A 162 -17.35 -2.12 0.66
C SER A 162 -18.87 -2.11 0.47
N LEU A 163 -19.59 -1.30 1.23
CA LEU A 163 -21.06 -1.17 1.12
C LEU A 163 -21.46 -0.60 -0.24
N TYR A 164 -20.79 0.47 -0.67
CA TYR A 164 -21.04 1.11 -1.97
C TYR A 164 -20.80 0.11 -3.11
N GLY A 165 -19.64 -0.55 -3.12
CA GLY A 165 -19.34 -1.52 -4.17
C GLY A 165 -20.28 -2.72 -4.21
N MET A 166 -20.68 -3.26 -3.03
CA MET A 166 -21.68 -4.32 -2.96
C MET A 166 -23.05 -3.84 -3.42
N PHE A 167 -23.47 -2.62 -3.05
CA PHE A 167 -24.73 -2.05 -3.51
C PHE A 167 -24.75 -1.92 -5.04
N GLU A 168 -23.74 -1.32 -5.65
CA GLU A 168 -23.67 -1.14 -7.11
C GLU A 168 -23.67 -2.48 -7.86
N PHE A 169 -22.95 -3.47 -7.33
CA PHE A 169 -22.87 -4.79 -7.96
C PHE A 169 -24.17 -5.60 -7.80
N LEU A 170 -24.74 -5.66 -6.58
CA LEU A 170 -25.92 -6.49 -6.29
C LEU A 170 -27.22 -5.86 -6.79
N SER A 171 -27.31 -4.53 -6.88
CA SER A 171 -28.50 -3.85 -7.44
C SER A 171 -28.58 -3.93 -8.96
N GLY A 172 -27.50 -4.37 -9.63
CA GLY A 172 -27.43 -4.43 -11.08
C GLY A 172 -27.12 -3.10 -11.76
N HIS A 173 -26.88 -2.01 -11.01
CA HIS A 173 -26.44 -0.73 -11.57
C HIS A 173 -25.07 -0.85 -12.26
N GLN A 174 -24.15 -1.60 -11.65
CA GLN A 174 -22.81 -1.89 -12.19
C GLN A 174 -22.00 -0.65 -12.58
N HIS A 175 -22.05 0.41 -11.74
CA HIS A 175 -21.33 1.65 -11.95
C HIS A 175 -20.25 1.87 -10.89
N ILE A 176 -19.23 2.63 -11.27
CA ILE A 176 -18.28 3.27 -10.35
C ILE A 176 -18.55 4.77 -10.45
N LEU A 177 -19.32 5.32 -9.53
CA LEU A 177 -19.81 6.70 -9.60
C LEU A 177 -20.54 6.95 -10.94
N TYR A 178 -19.91 7.66 -11.88
CA TYR A 178 -20.47 7.93 -13.21
C TYR A 178 -19.93 7.01 -14.32
N LEU A 179 -18.99 6.08 -13.98
CA LEU A 179 -18.42 5.12 -14.93
C LEU A 179 -19.18 3.80 -14.86
N GLY A 180 -19.65 3.29 -15.98
CA GLY A 180 -20.38 2.01 -16.05
C GLY A 180 -19.49 0.82 -16.43
N GLY A 181 -20.05 -0.40 -16.28
CA GLY A 181 -19.44 -1.63 -16.80
C GLY A 181 -18.58 -2.42 -15.83
N ILE A 182 -18.91 -2.41 -14.53
CA ILE A 182 -18.24 -3.28 -13.56
C ILE A 182 -18.78 -4.70 -13.60
N SER A 183 -17.90 -5.68 -13.45
CA SER A 183 -18.22 -7.10 -13.44
C SER A 183 -17.95 -7.77 -12.07
N ALA A 184 -17.62 -6.99 -11.05
CA ALA A 184 -17.33 -7.43 -9.68
C ALA A 184 -17.37 -6.22 -8.74
N VAL A 185 -17.38 -6.45 -7.44
CA VAL A 185 -17.29 -5.40 -6.43
C VAL A 185 -15.92 -4.71 -6.49
N THR A 186 -15.93 -3.41 -6.71
CA THR A 186 -14.72 -2.58 -6.84
C THR A 186 -14.69 -1.39 -5.88
N GLY A 187 -15.76 -1.16 -5.11
CA GLY A 187 -15.94 0.13 -4.45
C GLY A 187 -15.93 1.25 -5.48
N THR A 188 -15.30 2.35 -5.16
CA THR A 188 -15.07 3.46 -6.09
C THR A 188 -13.77 3.31 -6.91
N PHE A 189 -12.99 2.24 -6.71
CA PHE A 189 -11.77 1.98 -7.46
C PHE A 189 -12.06 1.50 -8.89
N ILE A 190 -11.22 1.89 -9.85
CA ILE A 190 -11.34 1.47 -11.26
C ILE A 190 -11.17 -0.05 -11.43
N ASN A 191 -10.44 -0.70 -10.52
CA ASN A 191 -10.14 -2.12 -10.61
C ASN A 191 -10.38 -2.81 -9.26
N ARG A 192 -11.05 -3.99 -9.32
CA ARG A 192 -11.33 -4.83 -8.15
C ARG A 192 -10.08 -5.24 -7.35
N ASN A 193 -8.93 -5.43 -8.03
CA ASN A 193 -7.69 -5.82 -7.36
C ASN A 193 -7.09 -4.65 -6.57
N TYR A 194 -7.27 -3.41 -7.03
CA TYR A 194 -6.84 -2.21 -6.29
C TYR A 194 -7.70 -1.97 -5.05
N PHE A 195 -9.00 -2.15 -5.18
CA PHE A 195 -9.94 -2.16 -4.07
C PHE A 195 -9.57 -3.24 -3.05
N ALA A 196 -9.30 -4.49 -3.50
CA ALA A 196 -8.85 -5.56 -2.63
C ALA A 196 -7.55 -5.19 -1.92
N GLY A 197 -6.56 -4.59 -2.63
CA GLY A 197 -5.31 -4.10 -2.05
C GLY A 197 -5.53 -3.05 -0.95
N TYR A 198 -6.48 -2.13 -1.15
CA TYR A 198 -6.87 -1.17 -0.12
C TYR A 198 -7.44 -1.86 1.13
N LEU A 199 -8.40 -2.76 0.95
CA LEU A 199 -9.02 -3.50 2.05
C LEU A 199 -8.04 -4.41 2.79
N LEU A 200 -7.04 -4.98 2.10
CA LEU A 200 -5.99 -5.78 2.72
C LEU A 200 -5.15 -5.00 3.73
N MET A 201 -5.09 -3.68 3.63
CA MET A 201 -4.48 -2.82 4.65
C MET A 201 -5.47 -2.43 5.75
N VAL A 202 -6.71 -2.11 5.37
CA VAL A 202 -7.72 -1.60 6.30
C VAL A 202 -8.26 -2.69 7.22
N ILE A 203 -8.51 -3.91 6.72
CA ILE A 203 -9.05 -5.02 7.52
C ILE A 203 -8.13 -5.39 8.69
N PRO A 204 -6.82 -5.70 8.49
CA PRO A 204 -5.93 -6.04 9.60
C PRO A 204 -5.73 -4.89 10.58
N LEU A 205 -5.65 -3.64 10.10
CA LEU A 205 -5.59 -2.46 10.96
C LEU A 205 -6.83 -2.35 11.86
N SER A 206 -8.02 -2.55 11.27
CA SER A 206 -9.30 -2.53 11.98
C SER A 206 -9.42 -3.67 12.99
N MET A 207 -8.91 -4.86 12.65
CA MET A 207 -8.81 -5.99 13.58
C MET A 207 -7.88 -5.66 14.76
N GLY A 208 -6.72 -5.06 14.49
CA GLY A 208 -5.83 -4.57 15.55
C GLY A 208 -6.52 -3.58 16.47
N PHE A 209 -7.31 -2.67 15.91
CA PHE A 209 -8.10 -1.71 16.68
C PHE A 209 -9.23 -2.38 17.48
N PHE A 210 -9.96 -3.33 16.90
CA PHE A 210 -10.98 -4.13 17.58
C PHE A 210 -10.38 -4.86 18.79
N PHE A 211 -9.29 -5.56 18.60
CA PHE A 211 -8.62 -6.33 19.66
C PHE A 211 -7.97 -5.44 20.72
N SER A 212 -7.55 -4.23 20.37
CA SER A 212 -7.06 -3.28 21.37
C SER A 212 -8.16 -2.88 22.37
N ARG A 213 -9.41 -2.80 21.89
CA ARG A 213 -10.57 -2.50 22.76
C ARG A 213 -10.99 -3.73 23.58
N GLU A 214 -11.07 -4.91 22.95
CA GLU A 214 -11.36 -6.15 23.64
C GLU A 214 -10.36 -6.43 24.76
N ALA A 215 -9.07 -6.16 24.51
CA ALA A 215 -8.00 -6.35 25.51
C ALA A 215 -8.21 -5.52 26.78
N LEU A 216 -8.77 -4.33 26.67
CA LEU A 216 -9.09 -3.48 27.81
C LEU A 216 -10.26 -4.04 28.64
N HIS A 217 -11.23 -4.68 28.00
CA HIS A 217 -12.42 -5.25 28.65
C HIS A 217 -12.17 -6.67 29.19
N ALA A 218 -11.38 -7.49 28.50
CA ALA A 218 -11.15 -8.90 28.83
C ALA A 218 -10.50 -9.17 30.20
N ARG A 219 -9.96 -8.14 30.86
CA ARG A 219 -9.40 -8.25 32.22
C ARG A 219 -10.46 -8.50 33.30
N ARG A 220 -11.74 -8.31 32.99
CA ARG A 220 -12.84 -8.37 33.98
C ARG A 220 -13.59 -9.71 33.98
N PHE A 221 -13.39 -10.57 32.97
CA PHE A 221 -14.20 -11.76 32.77
C PHE A 221 -13.41 -12.99 32.36
N GLU A 222 -13.70 -14.15 32.97
CA GLU A 222 -12.98 -15.40 32.73
C GLU A 222 -13.57 -16.26 31.59
N GLY A 223 -14.88 -16.13 31.29
CA GLY A 223 -15.58 -16.89 30.27
C GLY A 223 -15.72 -16.19 28.92
N TRP A 224 -15.72 -16.94 27.80
CA TRP A 224 -15.92 -16.37 26.46
C TRP A 224 -17.31 -15.76 26.27
N GLN A 225 -18.35 -16.36 26.86
CA GLN A 225 -19.71 -15.83 26.82
C GLN A 225 -19.84 -14.49 27.55
N GLN A 226 -19.22 -14.40 28.74
CA GLN A 226 -19.16 -13.14 29.51
C GLN A 226 -18.35 -12.06 28.80
N ARG A 227 -17.29 -12.43 28.09
CA ARG A 227 -16.52 -11.50 27.26
C ARG A 227 -17.32 -10.98 26.08
N LEU A 228 -18.10 -11.85 25.42
CA LEU A 228 -18.95 -11.45 24.29
C LEU A 228 -20.09 -10.53 24.75
N SER A 229 -20.72 -10.85 25.89
CA SER A 229 -21.80 -10.04 26.46
C SER A 229 -21.31 -8.71 27.08
N SER A 230 -20.01 -8.60 27.38
CA SER A 230 -19.39 -7.38 27.89
C SER A 230 -18.88 -6.41 26.82
N LEU A 231 -18.97 -6.79 25.52
CA LEU A 231 -18.58 -5.90 24.43
C LEU A 231 -19.55 -4.72 24.35
N ASP A 232 -19.00 -3.52 24.36
CA ASP A 232 -19.79 -2.31 24.13
C ASP A 232 -20.29 -2.23 22.70
N GLY A 233 -21.39 -1.50 22.48
CA GLY A 233 -22.00 -1.37 21.14
C GLY A 233 -21.02 -0.84 20.07
N LYS A 234 -20.06 -0.01 20.46
CA LYS A 234 -19.02 0.50 19.55
C LYS A 234 -18.08 -0.61 19.08
N THR A 235 -17.69 -1.53 19.95
CA THR A 235 -16.84 -2.67 19.60
C THR A 235 -17.59 -3.65 18.69
N LEU A 236 -18.88 -3.89 18.95
CA LEU A 236 -19.74 -4.69 18.07
C LEU A 236 -19.86 -4.05 16.69
N LEU A 237 -20.05 -2.74 16.59
CA LEU A 237 -20.11 -2.02 15.32
C LEU A 237 -18.81 -2.14 14.53
N ILE A 238 -17.65 -2.09 15.18
CA ILE A 238 -16.35 -2.30 14.52
C ILE A 238 -16.26 -3.74 14.00
N GLY A 239 -16.66 -4.72 14.79
CA GLY A 239 -16.70 -6.14 14.36
C GLY A 239 -17.59 -6.34 13.14
N PHE A 240 -18.78 -5.74 13.15
CA PHE A 240 -19.71 -5.75 12.02
C PHE A 240 -19.08 -5.12 10.76
N GLY A 241 -18.47 -3.94 10.88
CA GLY A 241 -17.79 -3.27 9.76
C GLY A 241 -16.63 -4.10 9.19
N ILE A 242 -15.89 -4.84 10.03
CA ILE A 242 -14.85 -5.78 9.56
C ILE A 242 -15.48 -6.89 8.71
N ILE A 243 -16.62 -7.47 9.13
CA ILE A 243 -17.35 -8.48 8.36
C ILE A 243 -17.78 -7.90 7.00
N VAL A 244 -18.33 -6.68 6.99
CA VAL A 244 -18.74 -5.99 5.74
C VAL A 244 -17.55 -5.82 4.79
N MET A 245 -16.37 -5.41 5.30
CA MET A 245 -15.17 -5.27 4.47
C MET A 245 -14.65 -6.62 3.95
N ILE A 246 -14.71 -7.68 4.76
CA ILE A 246 -14.37 -9.04 4.31
C ILE A 246 -15.29 -9.50 3.19
N LEU A 247 -16.60 -9.27 3.32
CA LEU A 247 -17.57 -9.56 2.27
C LEU A 247 -17.27 -8.76 1.00
N GLY A 248 -17.04 -7.46 1.10
CA GLY A 248 -16.64 -6.62 -0.03
C GLY A 248 -15.42 -7.19 -0.76
N LEU A 249 -14.39 -7.62 -0.03
CA LEU A 249 -13.22 -8.26 -0.60
C LEU A 249 -13.54 -9.61 -1.26
N LEU A 250 -14.36 -10.45 -0.66
CA LEU A 250 -14.77 -11.73 -1.24
C LEU A 250 -15.57 -11.52 -2.54
N PHE A 251 -16.53 -10.60 -2.55
CA PHE A 251 -17.30 -10.25 -3.74
C PHE A 251 -16.51 -9.51 -4.82
N SER A 252 -15.34 -8.93 -4.48
CA SER A 252 -14.41 -8.43 -5.50
C SER A 252 -13.91 -9.55 -6.41
N ALA A 253 -13.99 -10.82 -5.95
CA ALA A 253 -13.48 -11.99 -6.63
C ALA A 253 -11.99 -11.83 -7.04
N SER A 254 -11.21 -11.09 -6.26
CA SER A 254 -9.76 -10.98 -6.38
C SER A 254 -9.12 -12.20 -5.75
N ARG A 255 -8.65 -13.14 -6.57
CA ARG A 255 -8.06 -14.41 -6.11
C ARG A 255 -6.90 -14.18 -5.14
N MET A 256 -5.95 -13.34 -5.55
CA MET A 256 -4.80 -13.00 -4.70
C MET A 256 -5.18 -12.13 -3.51
N GLY A 257 -6.22 -11.30 -3.64
CA GLY A 257 -6.82 -10.58 -2.52
C GLY A 257 -7.32 -11.54 -1.44
N ILE A 258 -8.03 -12.59 -1.82
CA ILE A 258 -8.53 -13.63 -0.89
C ILE A 258 -7.37 -14.41 -0.25
N LEU A 259 -6.37 -14.82 -1.04
CA LEU A 259 -5.18 -15.51 -0.50
C LEU A 259 -4.39 -14.61 0.48
N SER A 260 -4.23 -13.34 0.14
CA SER A 260 -3.56 -12.35 1.01
C SER A 260 -4.35 -12.09 2.30
N LEU A 261 -5.68 -12.13 2.24
CA LEU A 261 -6.55 -12.05 3.42
C LEU A 261 -6.37 -13.27 4.33
N LEU A 262 -6.32 -14.48 3.77
CA LEU A 262 -6.05 -15.71 4.55
C LEU A 262 -4.66 -15.66 5.20
N LEU A 263 -3.65 -15.17 4.48
CA LEU A 263 -2.33 -14.90 5.06
C LEU A 263 -2.42 -13.91 6.22
N SER A 264 -3.18 -12.83 6.07
CA SER A 264 -3.38 -11.82 7.13
C SER A 264 -3.98 -12.45 8.40
N PHE A 265 -5.00 -13.29 8.26
CA PHE A 265 -5.60 -13.98 9.40
C PHE A 265 -4.62 -14.95 10.07
N THR A 266 -3.81 -15.63 9.27
CA THR A 266 -2.76 -16.53 9.79
C THR A 266 -1.73 -15.75 10.59
N LEU A 267 -1.21 -14.65 10.04
CA LEU A 267 -0.24 -13.78 10.70
C LEU A 267 -0.81 -13.15 11.97
N ILE A 268 -2.03 -12.64 11.94
CA ILE A 268 -2.74 -12.12 13.11
C ILE A 268 -2.84 -13.21 14.18
N SER A 269 -3.26 -14.42 13.81
CA SER A 269 -3.41 -15.52 14.74
C SER A 269 -2.09 -15.94 15.40
N ILE A 270 -0.97 -15.86 14.67
CA ILE A 270 0.37 -16.16 15.18
C ILE A 270 0.88 -15.03 16.08
N LEU A 271 0.80 -13.78 15.63
CA LEU A 271 1.42 -12.63 16.30
C LEU A 271 0.66 -12.21 17.57
N PHE A 272 -0.64 -12.48 17.63
CA PHE A 272 -1.45 -12.21 18.80
C PHE A 272 -1.45 -13.35 19.84
N LYS A 273 -0.81 -14.49 19.55
CA LYS A 273 -0.62 -15.55 20.56
C LYS A 273 0.23 -15.01 21.71
N THR A 274 -0.34 -15.06 22.91
CA THR A 274 0.39 -14.80 24.17
C THR A 274 0.21 -16.00 25.09
N PRO A 275 1.26 -16.40 25.83
CA PRO A 275 1.20 -17.55 26.74
C PRO A 275 0.08 -17.44 27.79
N GLN A 276 -0.31 -16.21 28.16
CA GLN A 276 -1.31 -15.92 29.20
C GLN A 276 -2.76 -15.86 28.67
N ARG A 277 -2.95 -15.75 27.36
CA ARG A 277 -4.27 -15.70 26.73
C ARG A 277 -4.55 -17.01 26.02
N GLY A 278 -5.01 -18.02 26.73
CA GLY A 278 -5.41 -19.31 26.16
C GLY A 278 -6.27 -19.19 24.87
N LYS A 279 -6.73 -20.29 24.35
CA LYS A 279 -7.44 -20.52 23.06
C LYS A 279 -8.53 -19.50 22.63
N GLY A 280 -8.87 -18.47 23.46
CA GLY A 280 -9.99 -17.55 23.21
C GLY A 280 -9.80 -16.59 22.02
N PHE A 281 -8.57 -16.15 21.75
CA PHE A 281 -8.31 -15.16 20.70
C PHE A 281 -8.46 -15.73 19.29
N SER A 282 -7.99 -16.96 19.10
CA SER A 282 -8.20 -17.75 17.88
C SER A 282 -9.69 -18.00 17.59
N LYS A 283 -10.52 -18.10 18.63
CA LYS A 283 -11.97 -18.30 18.49
C LYS A 283 -12.70 -17.07 17.93
N THR A 284 -12.33 -15.86 18.35
CA THR A 284 -12.96 -14.63 17.82
C THR A 284 -12.60 -14.42 16.34
N THR A 285 -11.34 -14.68 15.96
CA THR A 285 -10.92 -14.63 14.56
C THR A 285 -11.64 -15.66 13.71
N ILE A 286 -11.77 -16.91 14.21
CA ILE A 286 -12.53 -17.98 13.55
C ILE A 286 -14.01 -17.61 13.45
N LEU A 287 -14.59 -17.00 14.48
CA LEU A 287 -15.99 -16.55 14.46
C LEU A 287 -16.21 -15.47 13.39
N ILE A 288 -15.36 -14.45 13.32
CA ILE A 288 -15.45 -13.39 12.31
C ILE A 288 -15.35 -13.98 10.90
N LEU A 289 -14.37 -14.87 10.68
CA LEU A 289 -14.21 -15.57 9.40
C LEU A 289 -15.42 -16.45 9.09
N GLY A 290 -15.90 -17.22 10.07
CA GLY A 290 -17.07 -18.10 9.93
C GLY A 290 -18.32 -17.32 9.57
N LEU A 291 -18.58 -16.20 10.23
CA LEU A 291 -19.72 -15.33 9.94
C LEU A 291 -19.61 -14.70 8.54
N ALA A 292 -18.41 -14.27 8.14
CA ALA A 292 -18.19 -13.73 6.81
C ALA A 292 -18.41 -14.81 5.72
N LEU A 293 -17.91 -16.03 5.94
CA LEU A 293 -18.14 -17.14 5.02
C LEU A 293 -19.60 -17.56 4.95
N LEU A 294 -20.30 -17.65 6.09
CA LEU A 294 -21.73 -17.96 6.12
C LEU A 294 -22.56 -16.91 5.36
N TRP A 295 -22.24 -15.65 5.53
CA TRP A 295 -22.89 -14.58 4.79
C TRP A 295 -22.55 -14.62 3.29
N ALA A 296 -21.31 -14.88 2.93
CA ALA A 296 -20.93 -15.06 1.53
C ALA A 296 -21.67 -16.23 0.86
N LEU A 297 -21.82 -17.36 1.59
CA LEU A 297 -22.60 -18.52 1.13
C LEU A 297 -24.09 -18.19 0.99
N TRP A 298 -24.64 -17.40 1.91
CA TRP A 298 -26.05 -17.01 1.88
C TRP A 298 -26.40 -16.08 0.71
N ILE A 299 -25.51 -15.15 0.35
CA ILE A 299 -25.70 -14.22 -0.77
C ILE A 299 -25.44 -14.92 -2.13
N GLY A 300 -24.67 -16.02 -2.13
CA GLY A 300 -24.29 -16.78 -3.33
C GLY A 300 -22.86 -16.49 -3.79
N LEU A 301 -22.06 -17.55 -3.85
CA LEU A 301 -20.65 -17.48 -4.28
C LEU A 301 -20.47 -17.81 -5.77
N ASP A 302 -21.52 -17.98 -6.55
CA ASP A 302 -21.44 -18.45 -7.95
C ASP A 302 -20.52 -17.59 -8.82
N ALA A 303 -20.57 -16.27 -8.65
CA ALA A 303 -19.69 -15.33 -9.35
C ALA A 303 -18.20 -15.46 -8.92
N VAL A 304 -17.95 -15.84 -7.66
CA VAL A 304 -16.60 -16.07 -7.12
C VAL A 304 -16.07 -17.42 -7.58
N ILE A 305 -16.90 -18.46 -7.43
CA ILE A 305 -16.56 -19.86 -7.76
C ILE A 305 -16.31 -20.00 -9.26
N GLY A 306 -17.17 -19.47 -10.11
CA GLY A 306 -17.02 -19.52 -11.57
C GLY A 306 -15.70 -18.92 -12.07
N ARG A 307 -15.18 -17.90 -11.36
CA ARG A 307 -13.88 -17.30 -11.71
C ARG A 307 -12.68 -18.10 -11.24
N PHE A 308 -12.80 -18.89 -10.17
CA PHE A 308 -11.72 -19.81 -9.75
C PHE A 308 -11.51 -20.94 -10.75
N PHE A 309 -12.54 -21.33 -11.51
CA PHE A 309 -12.44 -22.37 -12.52
C PHE A 309 -11.94 -21.85 -13.89
N ASN A 310 -12.11 -20.57 -14.22
CA ASN A 310 -11.63 -19.95 -15.48
C ASN A 310 -10.22 -19.35 -15.33
N VAL A 311 -9.26 -20.13 -14.82
CA VAL A 311 -7.91 -19.68 -14.43
C VAL A 311 -6.95 -19.55 -15.60
N SER A 312 -7.17 -20.32 -16.71
CA SER A 312 -6.10 -20.61 -17.69
C SER A 312 -5.64 -19.41 -18.53
N GLU A 313 -6.56 -18.53 -18.99
CA GLU A 313 -6.18 -17.41 -19.85
C GLU A 313 -5.52 -16.24 -19.09
N ASP A 314 -6.10 -15.84 -17.94
CA ASP A 314 -5.56 -14.75 -17.11
C ASP A 314 -4.15 -15.06 -16.60
N LEU A 315 -3.87 -16.30 -16.20
CA LEU A 315 -2.54 -16.70 -15.75
C LEU A 315 -1.55 -16.77 -16.89
N ARG A 316 -1.98 -17.25 -18.05
CA ARG A 316 -1.10 -17.43 -19.22
C ARG A 316 -0.55 -16.09 -19.71
N TRP A 317 -1.40 -15.07 -19.89
CA TRP A 317 -0.92 -13.77 -20.35
C TRP A 317 -0.06 -13.05 -19.29
N ARG A 318 -0.37 -13.19 -17.99
CA ARG A 318 0.46 -12.65 -16.91
C ARG A 318 1.84 -13.31 -16.91
N TRP A 319 1.89 -14.65 -17.02
CA TRP A 319 3.13 -15.39 -17.07
C TRP A 319 4.00 -14.94 -18.24
N THR A 320 3.42 -14.85 -19.45
CA THR A 320 4.15 -14.37 -20.64
C THR A 320 4.62 -12.92 -20.47
N THR A 321 3.79 -12.05 -19.86
CA THR A 321 4.21 -10.67 -19.55
C THR A 321 5.38 -10.65 -18.56
N TRP A 322 5.39 -11.55 -17.57
CA TRP A 322 6.50 -11.64 -16.62
C TRP A 322 7.78 -12.16 -17.28
N GLU A 323 7.68 -13.15 -18.17
CA GLU A 323 8.82 -13.62 -18.97
C GLU A 323 9.41 -12.51 -19.84
N ASP A 324 8.56 -11.72 -20.50
CA ASP A 324 9.01 -10.58 -21.30
C ASP A 324 9.61 -9.47 -20.41
N THR A 325 9.01 -9.19 -19.26
CA THR A 325 9.56 -8.23 -18.28
C THR A 325 10.91 -8.70 -17.75
N PHE A 326 11.08 -10.00 -17.53
CA PHE A 326 12.35 -10.55 -17.09
C PHE A 326 13.46 -10.40 -18.13
N LYS A 327 13.12 -10.44 -19.45
CA LYS A 327 14.07 -10.10 -20.52
C LYS A 327 14.52 -8.64 -20.42
N VAL A 328 13.58 -7.71 -20.10
CA VAL A 328 13.94 -6.31 -19.84
C VAL A 328 14.92 -6.22 -18.67
N VAL A 329 14.65 -6.90 -17.53
CA VAL A 329 15.57 -6.91 -16.39
C VAL A 329 16.96 -7.44 -16.76
N LYS A 330 17.03 -8.48 -17.62
CA LYS A 330 18.31 -9.02 -18.09
C LYS A 330 19.11 -8.03 -18.95
N ASP A 331 18.43 -7.25 -19.77
CA ASP A 331 19.07 -6.28 -20.65
C ASP A 331 19.45 -4.97 -19.92
N PHE A 332 18.74 -4.64 -18.83
CA PHE A 332 18.97 -3.44 -18.01
C PHE A 332 19.18 -3.76 -16.52
N PRO A 333 20.15 -4.65 -16.18
CA PRO A 333 20.20 -5.25 -14.83
C PRO A 333 20.58 -4.27 -13.72
N ILE A 334 21.43 -3.27 -14.00
CA ILE A 334 22.02 -2.41 -12.96
C ILE A 334 21.11 -1.24 -12.62
N LEU A 335 20.78 -0.42 -13.61
CA LEU A 335 20.10 0.86 -13.43
C LEU A 335 18.66 0.87 -13.97
N GLY A 336 18.22 -0.20 -14.63
CA GLY A 336 16.90 -0.28 -15.23
C GLY A 336 16.73 0.65 -16.43
N THR A 337 15.46 0.81 -16.83
CA THR A 337 15.04 1.59 -18.01
C THR A 337 14.63 3.02 -17.67
N GLY A 338 14.59 3.37 -16.39
CA GLY A 338 14.02 4.61 -15.85
C GLY A 338 12.69 4.35 -15.13
N LEU A 339 12.54 4.91 -13.93
CA LEU A 339 11.34 4.74 -13.13
C LEU A 339 10.10 5.21 -13.91
N GLY A 340 9.05 4.36 -13.96
CA GLY A 340 7.78 4.62 -14.67
C GLY A 340 7.82 4.35 -16.18
N THR A 341 8.92 3.87 -16.75
CA THR A 341 9.07 3.69 -18.22
C THR A 341 8.69 2.31 -18.74
N PHE A 342 8.11 1.44 -17.91
CA PHE A 342 7.74 0.09 -18.31
C PHE A 342 6.85 0.06 -19.56
N SER A 343 5.80 0.88 -19.60
CA SER A 343 4.85 0.91 -20.71
C SER A 343 5.47 1.34 -22.04
N GLN A 344 6.59 2.04 -22.02
CA GLN A 344 7.31 2.49 -23.21
C GLN A 344 8.29 1.43 -23.75
N ILE A 345 8.91 0.66 -22.83
CA ILE A 345 9.88 -0.38 -23.23
C ILE A 345 9.23 -1.74 -23.51
N CYS A 346 8.14 -2.05 -22.79
CA CYS A 346 7.44 -3.35 -22.90
C CYS A 346 7.08 -3.73 -24.35
N PRO A 347 6.60 -2.83 -25.23
CA PRO A 347 6.28 -3.19 -26.61
C PRO A 347 7.45 -3.78 -27.40
N THR A 348 8.70 -3.41 -27.09
CA THR A 348 9.92 -3.91 -27.75
C THR A 348 10.22 -5.35 -27.37
N TYR A 349 9.78 -5.81 -26.19
CA TYR A 349 10.04 -7.15 -25.66
C TYR A 349 8.83 -8.07 -25.73
N LYS A 350 7.65 -7.54 -26.09
CA LYS A 350 6.40 -8.28 -26.11
C LYS A 350 6.42 -9.43 -27.11
N SER A 351 6.34 -10.67 -26.62
CA SER A 351 6.39 -11.89 -27.40
C SER A 351 5.03 -12.41 -27.88
N PHE A 352 3.92 -11.83 -27.43
CA PHE A 352 2.56 -12.29 -27.71
C PHE A 352 1.72 -11.21 -28.42
N HIS A 353 0.80 -11.67 -29.28
CA HIS A 353 -0.14 -10.78 -29.97
C HIS A 353 -1.39 -10.57 -29.10
N MET A 354 -1.51 -9.40 -28.53
CA MET A 354 -2.70 -8.94 -27.83
C MET A 354 -3.12 -7.58 -28.37
N ARG A 355 -4.40 -7.39 -28.66
CA ARG A 355 -4.93 -6.09 -29.11
C ARG A 355 -4.88 -5.02 -28.00
N ARG A 356 -4.66 -5.43 -26.74
CA ARG A 356 -4.57 -4.50 -25.61
C ARG A 356 -3.12 -4.04 -25.42
N PHE A 357 -2.98 -2.76 -25.11
CA PHE A 357 -1.73 -2.17 -24.66
C PHE A 357 -1.36 -2.68 -23.25
N VAL A 358 -0.16 -3.20 -23.09
CA VAL A 358 0.36 -3.68 -21.80
C VAL A 358 1.03 -2.51 -21.11
N SER A 359 0.31 -1.85 -20.22
CA SER A 359 0.80 -0.68 -19.49
C SER A 359 1.63 -1.04 -18.26
N HIS A 360 1.45 -2.25 -17.71
CA HIS A 360 2.08 -2.69 -16.47
C HIS A 360 2.37 -4.19 -16.50
N ALA A 361 3.37 -4.61 -15.68
CA ALA A 361 3.74 -6.01 -15.54
C ALA A 361 2.76 -6.83 -14.68
N GLU A 362 1.79 -6.18 -14.01
CA GLU A 362 0.92 -6.80 -13.01
C GLU A 362 1.71 -7.57 -11.93
N ASN A 363 2.85 -7.01 -11.56
CA ASN A 363 3.75 -7.44 -10.50
C ASN A 363 4.63 -6.25 -10.14
N ASP A 364 4.37 -5.60 -9.00
CA ASP A 364 5.07 -4.38 -8.59
C ASP A 364 6.60 -4.59 -8.48
N PHE A 365 7.04 -5.75 -7.97
CA PHE A 365 8.47 -6.01 -7.77
C PHE A 365 9.22 -6.23 -9.08
N LEU A 366 8.61 -6.98 -10.00
CA LEU A 366 9.23 -7.27 -11.30
C LEU A 366 9.25 -6.02 -12.18
N GLN A 367 8.17 -5.23 -12.16
CA GLN A 367 8.13 -3.95 -12.85
C GLN A 367 9.17 -2.99 -12.28
N LEU A 368 9.25 -2.87 -10.96
CA LEU A 368 10.26 -2.03 -10.32
C LEU A 368 11.69 -2.47 -10.71
N ALA A 369 11.95 -3.80 -10.75
CA ALA A 369 13.25 -4.32 -11.18
C ALA A 369 13.59 -3.94 -12.62
N SER A 370 12.62 -3.91 -13.53
CA SER A 370 12.83 -3.46 -14.90
C SER A 370 13.10 -1.96 -15.02
N GLU A 371 12.51 -1.16 -14.12
CA GLU A 371 12.56 0.31 -14.17
C GLU A 371 13.78 0.90 -13.43
N VAL A 372 14.15 0.35 -12.26
CA VAL A 372 15.27 0.89 -11.44
C VAL A 372 16.46 -0.07 -11.33
N GLY A 373 16.38 -1.21 -12.00
CA GLY A 373 17.40 -2.25 -11.95
C GLY A 373 17.53 -2.92 -10.58
N LEU A 374 18.46 -3.87 -10.48
CA LEU A 374 18.73 -4.57 -9.23
C LEU A 374 19.32 -3.65 -8.15
N THR A 375 19.97 -2.55 -8.54
CA THR A 375 20.47 -1.55 -7.60
C THR A 375 19.34 -0.86 -6.85
N GLY A 376 18.32 -0.38 -7.56
CA GLY A 376 17.17 0.27 -6.92
C GLY A 376 16.35 -0.70 -6.07
N VAL A 377 16.11 -1.92 -6.59
CA VAL A 377 15.44 -2.99 -5.82
C VAL A 377 16.23 -3.34 -4.57
N GLY A 378 17.57 -3.47 -4.66
CA GLY A 378 18.44 -3.78 -3.53
C GLY A 378 18.36 -2.71 -2.44
N ILE A 379 18.41 -1.42 -2.81
CA ILE A 379 18.26 -0.30 -1.87
C ILE A 379 16.90 -0.39 -1.13
N LEU A 380 15.79 -0.58 -1.86
CA LEU A 380 14.47 -0.65 -1.27
C LEU A 380 14.27 -1.93 -0.45
N PHE A 381 14.87 -3.05 -0.85
CA PHE A 381 14.83 -4.30 -0.08
C PHE A 381 15.58 -4.16 1.25
N ILE A 382 16.76 -3.55 1.24
CA ILE A 382 17.52 -3.25 2.46
C ILE A 382 16.70 -2.33 3.37
N LEU A 383 16.13 -1.24 2.81
CA LEU A 383 15.24 -0.34 3.56
C LEU A 383 14.09 -1.12 4.20
N PHE A 384 13.40 -1.97 3.42
CA PHE A 384 12.30 -2.79 3.92
C PHE A 384 12.73 -3.67 5.10
N ILE A 385 13.85 -4.37 5.01
CA ILE A 385 14.35 -5.24 6.09
C ILE A 385 14.61 -4.41 7.37
N PHE A 386 15.24 -3.24 7.26
CA PHE A 386 15.49 -2.39 8.42
C PHE A 386 14.20 -1.87 9.06
N LEU A 387 13.26 -1.38 8.25
CA LEU A 387 11.94 -0.94 8.74
C LEU A 387 11.19 -2.08 9.41
N PHE A 388 11.21 -3.28 8.82
CA PHE A 388 10.54 -4.48 9.32
C PHE A 388 11.12 -4.97 10.65
N VAL A 389 12.44 -5.11 10.73
CA VAL A 389 13.14 -5.52 11.97
C VAL A 389 12.84 -4.51 13.08
N ARG A 390 12.89 -3.23 12.78
CA ARG A 390 12.60 -2.16 13.75
C ARG A 390 11.15 -2.19 14.22
N ALA A 391 10.19 -2.36 13.29
CA ALA A 391 8.78 -2.49 13.61
C ALA A 391 8.51 -3.70 14.53
N ILE A 392 9.03 -4.87 14.20
CA ILE A 392 8.88 -6.08 15.02
C ILE A 392 9.55 -5.91 16.40
N SER A 393 10.78 -5.40 16.45
CA SER A 393 11.49 -5.17 17.71
C SER A 393 10.70 -4.22 18.61
N GLY A 394 10.22 -3.12 18.06
CA GLY A 394 9.41 -2.16 18.81
C GLY A 394 8.08 -2.74 19.29
N ILE A 395 7.33 -3.47 18.44
CA ILE A 395 6.08 -4.12 18.83
C ILE A 395 6.33 -5.18 19.92
N ARG A 396 7.43 -5.92 19.86
CA ARG A 396 7.79 -6.92 20.88
C ARG A 396 8.14 -6.29 22.24
N SER A 397 8.70 -5.10 22.25
CA SER A 397 9.05 -4.36 23.48
C SER A 397 7.83 -3.78 24.20
N MET A 398 6.66 -3.69 23.53
CA MET A 398 5.42 -3.17 24.12
C MET A 398 4.75 -4.22 25.01
N SER A 399 4.12 -3.74 26.09
CA SER A 399 3.33 -4.61 26.97
C SER A 399 2.15 -5.26 26.22
N ILE A 400 1.81 -6.48 26.62
CA ILE A 400 0.62 -7.20 26.12
C ILE A 400 -0.68 -6.41 26.40
N THR A 401 -0.64 -5.53 27.38
CA THR A 401 -1.78 -4.72 27.79
C THR A 401 -1.88 -3.39 27.05
N ASP A 402 -0.89 -3.10 26.21
CA ASP A 402 -0.83 -1.84 25.46
C ASP A 402 -1.70 -1.93 24.20
N SER A 403 -2.64 -0.99 24.07
CA SER A 403 -3.49 -0.87 22.90
C SER A 403 -2.69 -0.64 21.61
N GLY A 404 -1.59 0.09 21.70
CA GLY A 404 -0.69 0.38 20.58
C GLY A 404 -0.10 -0.88 19.96
N ARG A 405 0.20 -1.91 20.80
CA ARG A 405 0.72 -3.19 20.32
C ARG A 405 -0.21 -3.88 19.33
N TYR A 406 -1.49 -3.96 19.65
CA TYR A 406 -2.49 -4.62 18.78
C TYR A 406 -2.68 -3.87 17.48
N ILE A 407 -2.76 -2.54 17.56
CA ILE A 407 -2.92 -1.70 16.38
C ILE A 407 -1.66 -1.74 15.51
N GLY A 408 -0.47 -1.71 16.13
CA GLY A 408 0.82 -1.85 15.44
C GLY A 408 0.95 -3.18 14.69
N ILE A 409 0.52 -4.31 15.33
CA ILE A 409 0.48 -5.61 14.65
C ILE A 409 -0.50 -5.58 13.48
N GLY A 410 -1.70 -5.00 13.66
CA GLY A 410 -2.68 -4.86 12.58
C GLY A 410 -2.14 -4.09 11.40
N GLY A 411 -1.47 -2.95 11.64
CA GLY A 411 -0.80 -2.16 10.61
C GLY A 411 0.31 -2.92 9.89
N LEU A 412 1.17 -3.63 10.63
CA LEU A 412 2.26 -4.43 10.05
C LEU A 412 1.73 -5.58 9.20
N VAL A 413 0.68 -6.27 9.65
CA VAL A 413 0.04 -7.35 8.87
C VAL A 413 -0.60 -6.78 7.59
N GLY A 414 -1.22 -5.60 7.65
CA GLY A 414 -1.75 -4.92 6.47
C GLY A 414 -0.67 -4.60 5.42
N ILE A 415 0.50 -4.12 5.88
CA ILE A 415 1.68 -3.90 5.01
C ILE A 415 2.11 -5.21 4.34
N LEU A 416 2.28 -6.29 5.11
CA LEU A 416 2.72 -7.59 4.58
C LEU A 416 1.69 -8.19 3.61
N ALA A 417 0.40 -8.05 3.91
CA ALA A 417 -0.67 -8.53 3.03
C ALA A 417 -0.69 -7.81 1.68
N LEU A 418 -0.52 -6.47 1.69
CA LEU A 418 -0.40 -5.72 0.45
C LEU A 418 0.83 -6.13 -0.34
N MET A 419 2.00 -6.26 0.31
CA MET A 419 3.23 -6.68 -0.37
C MET A 419 3.09 -8.08 -0.99
N PHE A 420 2.44 -9.03 -0.30
CA PHE A 420 2.16 -10.34 -0.87
C PHE A 420 1.22 -10.25 -2.08
N HIS A 421 0.19 -9.42 -2.01
CA HIS A 421 -0.72 -9.15 -3.14
C HIS A 421 0.01 -8.49 -4.32
N SER A 422 0.96 -7.60 -4.05
CA SER A 422 1.78 -6.90 -5.05
C SER A 422 2.75 -7.80 -5.84
N MET A 423 2.94 -9.07 -5.42
CA MET A 423 3.69 -10.06 -6.21
C MET A 423 2.98 -10.44 -7.52
N VAL A 424 1.67 -10.24 -7.62
CA VAL A 424 0.86 -10.60 -8.80
C VAL A 424 -0.07 -9.49 -9.25
N GLU A 425 0.03 -8.32 -8.64
CA GLU A 425 -0.80 -7.15 -8.95
C GLU A 425 0.02 -5.86 -8.76
N ARG A 426 -0.44 -4.77 -9.38
CA ARG A 426 0.17 -3.44 -9.25
C ARG A 426 -0.55 -2.60 -8.18
N ASN A 427 -0.30 -2.84 -6.90
CA ASN A 427 -0.97 -2.11 -5.83
C ASN A 427 -0.23 -0.85 -5.38
N LEU A 428 1.10 -0.90 -5.35
CA LEU A 428 1.94 0.22 -4.90
C LEU A 428 1.99 1.37 -5.92
N GLN A 429 1.56 1.11 -7.15
CA GLN A 429 1.41 2.14 -8.17
C GLN A 429 0.06 2.87 -8.09
N VAL A 430 -0.92 2.30 -7.37
CA VAL A 430 -2.21 2.96 -7.10
C VAL A 430 -2.01 4.02 -6.01
N PRO A 431 -2.23 5.31 -6.29
CA PRO A 431 -1.86 6.38 -5.36
C PRO A 431 -2.53 6.27 -3.98
N ALA A 432 -3.81 5.89 -3.91
CA ALA A 432 -4.50 5.68 -2.64
C ALA A 432 -3.86 4.56 -1.80
N ASN A 433 -3.46 3.46 -2.46
CA ASN A 433 -2.81 2.34 -1.79
C ASN A 433 -1.40 2.72 -1.33
N ALA A 434 -0.62 3.40 -2.18
CA ALA A 434 0.70 3.91 -1.83
C ALA A 434 0.65 4.92 -0.69
N PHE A 435 -0.34 5.82 -0.67
CA PHE A 435 -0.56 6.78 0.40
C PHE A 435 -0.85 6.08 1.74
N LEU A 436 -1.80 5.14 1.77
CA LEU A 436 -2.14 4.37 2.97
C LEU A 436 -0.97 3.49 3.42
N PHE A 437 -0.27 2.83 2.51
CA PHE A 437 0.92 2.03 2.79
C PHE A 437 2.04 2.86 3.45
N THR A 438 2.30 4.03 2.90
CA THR A 438 3.29 4.98 3.45
C THR A 438 2.90 5.43 4.86
N PHE A 439 1.62 5.75 5.07
CA PHE A 439 1.11 6.07 6.39
C PHE A 439 1.26 4.92 7.38
N LEU A 440 0.90 3.70 6.98
CA LEU A 440 1.01 2.52 7.85
C LEU A 440 2.45 2.26 8.28
N TRP A 441 3.43 2.41 7.40
CA TRP A 441 4.84 2.31 7.79
C TRP A 441 5.23 3.34 8.84
N ALA A 442 4.94 4.62 8.60
CA ALA A 442 5.22 5.68 9.56
C ALA A 442 4.51 5.42 10.90
N PHE A 443 3.25 4.98 10.83
CA PHE A 443 2.42 4.68 11.98
C PHE A 443 2.98 3.52 12.81
N VAL A 444 3.30 2.37 12.18
CA VAL A 444 3.83 1.20 12.87
C VAL A 444 5.18 1.50 13.52
N LEU A 445 6.07 2.20 12.83
CA LEU A 445 7.36 2.60 13.38
C LEU A 445 7.18 3.52 14.59
N LYS A 446 6.25 4.45 14.52
CA LYS A 446 5.98 5.39 15.58
C LYS A 446 5.37 4.71 16.80
N THR A 447 4.38 3.83 16.64
CA THR A 447 3.83 3.04 17.74
C THR A 447 4.89 2.17 18.41
N SER A 448 5.83 1.65 17.64
CA SER A 448 6.90 0.77 18.12
C SER A 448 8.00 1.50 18.90
N THR A 449 8.10 2.84 18.81
CA THR A 449 9.11 3.64 19.52
C THR A 449 8.60 4.24 20.84
N LEU A 450 7.32 4.10 21.16
CA LEU A 450 6.76 4.56 22.42
C LEU A 450 7.33 3.73 23.59
N ARG A 451 8.00 4.41 24.54
CA ARG A 451 8.54 3.73 25.73
C ARG A 451 7.41 3.18 26.58
N PRO A 452 7.53 1.93 27.14
CA PRO A 452 6.65 1.49 28.21
C PRO A 452 6.88 2.40 29.42
N GLY A 453 5.93 3.26 29.74
CA GLY A 453 6.03 4.14 30.90
C GLY A 453 5.49 5.55 30.75
N ALA A 454 5.13 6.02 29.56
CA ALA A 454 4.31 7.21 29.43
C ALA A 454 2.93 6.90 30.03
N LYS A 455 2.65 7.40 31.22
CA LYS A 455 1.38 7.26 31.93
C LYS A 455 0.24 7.56 30.96
N VAL A 456 -0.53 6.54 30.61
CA VAL A 456 -1.87 6.73 30.06
C VAL A 456 -2.65 7.42 31.18
N ILE A 457 -2.78 8.73 31.07
CA ILE A 457 -3.69 9.50 31.94
C ILE A 457 -5.08 8.93 31.62
N ARG A 458 -5.68 8.31 32.63
CA ARG A 458 -7.09 7.94 32.66
C ARG A 458 -7.87 9.25 32.44
N GLY A 459 -8.40 9.42 31.25
CA GLY A 459 -9.44 10.39 30.99
C GLY A 459 -10.76 9.64 31.05
N ASP A 460 -11.57 10.01 32.01
CA ASP A 460 -12.95 9.62 32.25
C ASP A 460 -13.86 9.79 31.01
#